data_d40301def3a99a756e06121306789dc8
#
_entry.id   d40301def3a99a756e06121306789dc8
#
_cell.length_a   1.000
_cell.length_b   1.000
_cell.length_c   1.000
_cell.angle_alpha   90.00
_cell.angle_beta   90.00
_cell.angle_gamma   90.00
#
_symmetry.space_group_name_H-M   'P 1'
#
loop_
_entity.id
_entity.type
_entity.pdbx_description
1 polymer ?
#
loop_
_entity_poly.entity_id
_entity_poly.type
_entity_poly.pdbx_seq_one_letter_code
_entity_poly.pdbx_strand_id
1 'polypeptide(L)'
;MSPLPSQPPLPHAARHLLCLGNALHGDDGLGPALAQALLAAPQLLPADVRVFELGTRGLDGLALFEGCRQVLLIDACEPRGQPGRIWQGSAADLLSQWQVLFGSAPTEHGGGLGFLLRAAASLEAGPEVEVILLEAQQLRAFSPGLSAAVRAALPALIARIQAALEPAHVL
;
A
#
# COMPACT_ATOMS: atom_id res chain seq x y z
N MET A 1 -16.28 33.61 2.35
CA MET A 1 -15.56 32.32 2.38
C MET A 1 -14.16 32.59 1.82
N SER A 2 -13.15 32.59 2.66
CA SER A 2 -11.75 32.71 2.19
C SER A 2 -11.34 31.41 1.50
N PRO A 3 -10.71 31.45 0.33
CA PRO A 3 -10.18 30.26 -0.30
C PRO A 3 -9.12 29.62 0.62
N LEU A 4 -9.18 28.30 0.75
CA LEU A 4 -8.12 27.55 1.42
C LEU A 4 -6.79 27.88 0.76
N PRO A 5 -5.70 28.05 1.54
CA PRO A 5 -4.40 28.29 0.96
C PRO A 5 -4.05 27.13 0.01
N SER A 6 -3.80 27.46 -1.25
CA SER A 6 -3.29 26.51 -2.23
C SER A 6 -1.97 25.93 -1.70
N GLN A 7 -1.94 24.62 -1.47
CA GLN A 7 -0.68 23.97 -1.16
C GLN A 7 0.29 24.22 -2.31
N PRO A 8 1.57 24.51 -2.03
CA PRO A 8 2.55 24.67 -3.09
C PRO A 8 2.60 23.40 -3.94
N PRO A 9 2.74 23.51 -5.26
CA PRO A 9 2.88 22.35 -6.12
C PRO A 9 4.03 21.49 -5.62
N LEU A 10 3.75 20.19 -5.46
CA LEU A 10 4.76 19.23 -5.02
C LEU A 10 5.88 19.18 -6.06
N PRO A 11 7.14 19.11 -5.65
CA PRO A 11 8.22 18.87 -6.59
C PRO A 11 7.90 17.59 -7.39
N HIS A 12 8.12 17.61 -8.70
CA HIS A 12 7.83 16.50 -9.65
C HIS A 12 8.54 15.17 -9.34
N ALA A 13 9.13 15.03 -8.18
CA ALA A 13 9.89 13.88 -7.72
C ALA A 13 9.31 13.19 -6.48
N ALA A 14 8.11 13.53 -6.04
CA ALA A 14 7.51 12.92 -4.86
C ALA A 14 7.19 11.43 -5.10
N ARG A 15 7.38 10.64 -4.05
CA ARG A 15 7.00 9.23 -3.99
C ARG A 15 5.89 9.09 -2.97
N HIS A 16 4.87 8.32 -3.30
CA HIS A 16 3.73 8.11 -2.43
C HIS A 16 3.70 6.66 -1.93
N LEU A 17 3.57 6.50 -0.63
CA LEU A 17 3.32 5.23 0.03
C LEU A 17 1.86 5.19 0.46
N LEU A 18 1.07 4.32 -0.16
CA LEU A 18 -0.36 4.19 0.07
C LEU A 18 -0.65 2.93 0.86
N CYS A 19 -1.19 3.07 2.06
CA CYS A 19 -1.50 1.97 2.96
C CYS A 19 -3.02 1.71 2.95
N LEU A 20 -3.41 0.52 2.46
CA LEU A 20 -4.79 0.06 2.41
C LEU A 20 -5.10 -0.90 3.56
N GLY A 21 -6.39 -1.17 3.78
CA GLY A 21 -6.87 -2.15 4.73
C GLY A 21 -7.92 -1.60 5.70
N ASN A 22 -8.43 -2.46 6.58
CA ASN A 22 -9.49 -2.11 7.52
C ASN A 22 -9.07 -2.47 8.96
N ALA A 23 -8.84 -1.48 9.80
CA ALA A 23 -8.42 -1.65 11.19
C ALA A 23 -9.39 -2.50 12.05
N LEU A 24 -10.64 -2.69 11.60
CA LEU A 24 -11.63 -3.50 12.29
C LEU A 24 -11.64 -4.98 11.87
N HIS A 25 -10.80 -5.38 10.91
CA HIS A 25 -10.83 -6.71 10.30
C HIS A 25 -9.55 -7.55 10.56
N GLY A 26 -9.07 -7.61 11.80
CA GLY A 26 -7.89 -8.40 12.13
C GLY A 26 -6.64 -7.91 11.40
N ASP A 27 -5.96 -8.80 10.69
CA ASP A 27 -4.71 -8.48 9.99
C ASP A 27 -4.89 -7.57 8.76
N ASP A 28 -6.11 -7.35 8.29
CA ASP A 28 -6.42 -6.31 7.31
C ASP A 28 -6.14 -4.89 7.86
N GLY A 29 -6.03 -4.76 9.18
CA GLY A 29 -5.54 -3.56 9.86
C GLY A 29 -4.05 -3.25 9.66
N LEU A 30 -3.32 -4.05 8.87
CA LEU A 30 -1.89 -3.85 8.59
C LEU A 30 -1.59 -2.46 8.04
N GLY A 31 -2.30 -2.04 6.99
CA GLY A 31 -2.07 -0.74 6.34
C GLY A 31 -2.24 0.44 7.31
N PRO A 32 -3.38 0.58 8.00
CA PRO A 32 -3.56 1.60 9.04
C PRO A 32 -2.48 1.58 10.12
N ALA A 33 -2.14 0.40 10.65
CA ALA A 33 -1.11 0.28 11.69
C ALA A 33 0.28 0.69 11.18
N LEU A 34 0.63 0.30 9.96
CA LEU A 34 1.89 0.68 9.32
C LEU A 34 1.95 2.19 9.06
N ALA A 35 0.88 2.78 8.51
CA ALA A 35 0.83 4.22 8.26
C ALA A 35 1.05 5.02 9.55
N GLN A 36 0.38 4.64 10.65
CA GLN A 36 0.59 5.28 11.95
C GLN A 36 2.04 5.16 12.43
N ALA A 37 2.65 3.97 12.31
CA ALA A 37 4.03 3.75 12.73
C ALA A 37 5.02 4.60 11.92
N LEU A 38 4.85 4.68 10.60
CA LEU A 38 5.73 5.46 9.73
C LEU A 38 5.54 6.97 9.89
N LEU A 39 4.31 7.44 10.13
CA LEU A 39 4.03 8.85 10.41
C LEU A 39 4.61 9.29 11.77
N ALA A 40 4.66 8.37 12.75
CA ALA A 40 5.30 8.62 14.05
C ALA A 40 6.84 8.58 13.99
N ALA A 41 7.42 7.95 12.96
CA ALA A 41 8.86 7.80 12.77
C ALA A 41 9.29 8.18 11.34
N PRO A 42 9.12 9.45 10.93
CA PRO A 42 9.36 9.90 9.55
C PRO A 42 10.80 9.69 9.08
N GLN A 43 11.77 9.59 10.01
CA GLN A 43 13.17 9.30 9.71
C GLN A 43 13.41 7.90 9.12
N LEU A 44 12.42 7.02 9.17
CA LEU A 44 12.49 5.68 8.56
C LEU A 44 12.37 5.73 7.03
N LEU A 45 11.89 6.83 6.47
CA LEU A 45 11.65 6.98 5.04
C LEU A 45 12.46 8.14 4.46
N PRO A 46 12.79 8.09 3.15
CA PRO A 46 13.37 9.24 2.46
C PRO A 46 12.46 10.47 2.53
N ALA A 47 13.07 11.67 2.57
CA ALA A 47 12.35 12.92 2.79
C ALA A 47 11.33 13.30 1.70
N ASP A 48 11.46 12.73 0.50
CA ASP A 48 10.54 12.93 -0.62
C ASP A 48 9.38 11.91 -0.66
N VAL A 49 9.28 11.03 0.33
CA VAL A 49 8.19 10.05 0.46
C VAL A 49 7.07 10.63 1.32
N ARG A 50 5.84 10.50 0.84
CA ARG A 50 4.62 10.82 1.59
C ARG A 50 3.82 9.57 1.88
N VAL A 51 3.39 9.44 3.12
CA VAL A 51 2.58 8.30 3.58
C VAL A 51 1.11 8.72 3.62
N PHE A 52 0.25 7.88 3.06
CA PHE A 52 -1.20 8.06 3.05
C PHE A 52 -1.89 6.80 3.57
N GLU A 53 -2.73 6.97 4.58
CA GLU A 53 -3.65 5.94 5.02
C GLU A 53 -4.94 6.03 4.21
N LEU A 54 -5.17 5.07 3.32
CA LEU A 54 -6.38 5.00 2.50
C LEU A 54 -7.51 4.21 3.17
N GLY A 55 -7.18 3.35 4.11
CA GLY A 55 -8.16 2.44 4.70
C GLY A 55 -8.85 1.62 3.61
N THR A 56 -10.19 1.61 3.61
CA THR A 56 -11.01 0.90 2.62
C THR A 56 -11.37 1.75 1.38
N ARG A 57 -10.83 2.97 1.28
CA ARG A 57 -11.15 3.95 0.22
C ARG A 57 -10.20 3.84 -0.98
N GLY A 58 -9.99 2.63 -1.50
CA GLY A 58 -9.00 2.40 -2.55
C GLY A 58 -9.11 3.33 -3.75
N LEU A 59 -10.31 3.56 -4.30
CA LEU A 59 -10.50 4.44 -5.46
C LEU A 59 -10.17 5.92 -5.19
N ASP A 60 -10.37 6.40 -3.96
CA ASP A 60 -10.00 7.77 -3.59
C ASP A 60 -8.49 7.99 -3.72
N GLY A 61 -7.71 6.90 -3.64
CA GLY A 61 -6.28 6.91 -3.84
C GLY A 61 -5.84 7.23 -5.26
N LEU A 62 -6.72 7.15 -6.27
CA LEU A 62 -6.33 7.38 -7.66
C LEU A 62 -5.79 8.80 -7.89
N ALA A 63 -6.34 9.80 -7.20
CA ALA A 63 -5.84 11.17 -7.25
C ALA A 63 -4.39 11.31 -6.74
N LEU A 64 -3.91 10.35 -5.93
CA LEU A 64 -2.55 10.33 -5.41
C LEU A 64 -1.53 9.73 -6.40
N PHE A 65 -1.97 9.31 -7.58
CA PHE A 65 -1.09 8.90 -8.67
C PHE A 65 -0.65 10.09 -9.53
N GLU A 66 -1.32 11.24 -9.38
CA GLU A 66 -0.93 12.45 -10.07
C GLU A 66 0.24 13.15 -9.38
N GLY A 67 1.15 13.72 -10.17
CA GLY A 67 2.24 14.56 -9.66
C GLY A 67 3.33 13.83 -8.87
N CYS A 68 3.36 12.51 -8.92
CA CYS A 68 4.44 11.70 -8.34
C CYS A 68 5.09 10.79 -9.40
N ARG A 69 6.31 10.35 -9.14
CA ARG A 69 7.05 9.45 -10.04
C ARG A 69 6.89 7.97 -9.68
N GLN A 70 6.57 7.68 -8.43
CA GLN A 70 6.44 6.32 -7.91
C GLN A 70 5.33 6.26 -6.88
N VAL A 71 4.53 5.21 -6.97
CA VAL A 71 3.54 4.82 -5.95
C VAL A 71 3.88 3.44 -5.44
N LEU A 72 4.03 3.30 -4.14
CA LEU A 72 4.16 2.02 -3.45
C LEU A 72 2.87 1.75 -2.68
N LEU A 73 2.22 0.64 -3.03
CA LEU A 73 0.97 0.20 -2.39
C LEU A 73 1.25 -0.90 -1.38
N ILE A 74 0.67 -0.77 -0.19
CA ILE A 74 0.77 -1.79 0.87
C ILE A 74 -0.61 -2.27 1.25
N ASP A 75 -0.79 -3.59 1.29
CA ASP A 75 -2.04 -4.22 1.71
C ASP A 75 -1.78 -5.59 2.35
N ALA A 76 -2.77 -6.14 3.04
CA ALA A 76 -2.78 -7.52 3.47
C ALA A 76 -3.39 -8.41 2.37
N CYS A 77 -2.90 -9.64 2.21
CA CYS A 77 -3.53 -10.62 1.35
C CYS A 77 -4.08 -11.81 2.14
N GLU A 78 -4.90 -12.61 1.48
CA GLU A 78 -5.59 -13.76 2.07
C GLU A 78 -4.63 -14.76 2.72
N PRO A 79 -5.04 -15.39 3.84
CA PRO A 79 -4.28 -16.46 4.49
C PRO A 79 -4.06 -17.66 3.57
N ARG A 80 -2.81 -18.12 3.44
CA ARG A 80 -2.40 -19.25 2.62
C ARG A 80 -1.51 -20.24 3.33
N GLY A 81 -1.44 -20.14 4.65
CA GLY A 81 -0.66 -21.03 5.49
C GLY A 81 0.75 -20.55 5.82
N GLN A 82 1.14 -19.36 5.37
CA GLN A 82 2.43 -18.73 5.70
C GLN A 82 2.25 -17.29 6.20
N PRO A 83 1.54 -17.09 7.33
CA PRO A 83 1.26 -15.76 7.84
C PRO A 83 2.55 -14.95 8.06
N GLY A 84 2.54 -13.70 7.60
CA GLY A 84 3.71 -12.83 7.64
C GLY A 84 4.63 -12.94 6.42
N ARG A 85 4.34 -13.85 5.46
CA ARG A 85 5.06 -13.90 4.19
C ARG A 85 4.81 -12.62 3.39
N ILE A 86 5.90 -12.05 2.84
CA ILE A 86 5.84 -10.84 2.03
C ILE A 86 5.92 -11.23 0.55
N TRP A 87 5.00 -10.71 -0.23
CA TRP A 87 5.03 -10.68 -1.68
C TRP A 87 5.34 -9.25 -2.15
N GLN A 88 6.11 -9.11 -3.22
CA GLN A 88 6.47 -7.81 -3.81
C GLN A 88 6.57 -7.95 -5.33
N GLY A 89 6.02 -6.98 -6.05
CA GLY A 89 6.07 -6.96 -7.50
C GLY A 89 5.39 -5.71 -8.08
N SER A 90 5.42 -5.61 -9.41
CA SER A 90 4.73 -4.54 -10.12
C SER A 90 3.21 -4.71 -10.05
N ALA A 91 2.47 -3.65 -10.34
CA ALA A 91 1.01 -3.71 -10.49
C ALA A 91 0.58 -4.77 -11.53
N ALA A 92 1.33 -4.90 -12.63
CA ALA A 92 1.05 -5.89 -13.68
C ALA A 92 1.28 -7.33 -13.18
N ASP A 93 2.37 -7.56 -12.43
CA ASP A 93 2.64 -8.86 -11.81
C ASP A 93 1.53 -9.25 -10.83
N LEU A 94 1.07 -8.31 -10.01
CA LEU A 94 -0.01 -8.55 -9.07
C LEU A 94 -1.31 -8.91 -9.79
N LEU A 95 -1.69 -8.16 -10.80
CA LEU A 95 -2.92 -8.43 -11.56
C LEU A 95 -2.86 -9.78 -12.27
N SER A 96 -1.71 -10.21 -12.77
CA SER A 96 -1.51 -11.51 -13.39
C SER A 96 -1.62 -12.68 -12.40
N GLN A 97 -1.28 -12.46 -11.14
CA GLN A 97 -1.29 -13.45 -10.06
C GLN A 97 -2.49 -13.29 -9.10
N TRP A 98 -3.41 -12.38 -9.42
CA TRP A 98 -4.50 -11.99 -8.51
C TRP A 98 -5.26 -13.16 -7.94
N GLN A 99 -5.73 -14.07 -8.83
CA GLN A 99 -6.48 -15.25 -8.40
C GLN A 99 -5.69 -16.14 -7.44
N VAL A 100 -4.38 -16.23 -7.65
CA VAL A 100 -3.49 -16.98 -6.77
C VAL A 100 -3.36 -16.30 -5.42
N LEU A 101 -3.28 -14.98 -5.35
CA LEU A 101 -3.02 -14.22 -4.12
C LEU A 101 -4.30 -13.92 -3.30
N PHE A 102 -5.45 -13.79 -3.94
CA PHE A 102 -6.70 -13.38 -3.29
C PHE A 102 -7.85 -14.39 -3.43
N GLY A 103 -7.70 -15.44 -4.24
CA GLY A 103 -8.71 -16.49 -4.39
C GLY A 103 -10.03 -16.07 -5.06
N SER A 104 -10.16 -14.81 -5.46
CA SER A 104 -11.36 -14.21 -6.03
C SER A 104 -11.01 -13.30 -7.21
N ALA A 105 -12.00 -12.89 -8.01
CA ALA A 105 -11.75 -11.89 -9.05
C ALA A 105 -11.37 -10.53 -8.43
N PRO A 106 -10.52 -9.71 -9.11
CA PRO A 106 -10.12 -8.39 -8.60
C PRO A 106 -11.27 -7.43 -8.31
N THR A 107 -12.46 -7.74 -8.80
CA THR A 107 -13.67 -6.93 -8.65
C THR A 107 -14.55 -7.35 -7.46
N GLU A 108 -14.33 -8.53 -6.86
CA GLU A 108 -15.30 -9.11 -5.93
C GLU A 108 -14.99 -8.89 -4.46
N HIS A 109 -13.70 -8.92 -4.05
CA HIS A 109 -13.36 -8.86 -2.62
C HIS A 109 -12.07 -8.08 -2.31
N GLY A 110 -11.47 -7.44 -3.28
CA GLY A 110 -10.15 -6.82 -3.11
C GLY A 110 -10.16 -5.40 -2.52
N GLY A 111 -11.11 -5.07 -1.62
CA GLY A 111 -11.06 -3.85 -0.79
C GLY A 111 -10.69 -2.53 -1.46
N GLY A 112 -10.80 -2.44 -2.77
CA GLY A 112 -10.40 -1.27 -3.53
C GLY A 112 -9.01 -1.38 -4.21
N LEU A 113 -8.12 -2.29 -3.78
CA LEU A 113 -6.79 -2.44 -4.41
C LEU A 113 -6.91 -2.85 -5.88
N GLY A 114 -7.72 -3.87 -6.20
CA GLY A 114 -7.92 -4.34 -7.58
C GLY A 114 -8.51 -3.26 -8.49
N PHE A 115 -9.46 -2.49 -8.00
CA PHE A 115 -10.04 -1.35 -8.74
C PHE A 115 -9.01 -0.24 -8.93
N LEU A 116 -8.27 0.10 -7.88
CA LEU A 116 -7.22 1.13 -7.93
C LEU A 116 -6.16 0.78 -8.96
N LEU A 117 -5.68 -0.47 -8.98
CA LEU A 117 -4.66 -0.92 -9.93
C LEU A 117 -5.16 -0.91 -11.37
N ARG A 118 -6.40 -1.32 -11.61
CA ARG A 118 -6.98 -1.27 -12.96
C ARG A 118 -7.18 0.16 -13.44
N ALA A 119 -7.65 1.06 -12.57
CA ALA A 119 -7.78 2.46 -12.89
C ALA A 119 -6.41 3.10 -13.17
N ALA A 120 -5.41 2.79 -12.35
CA ALA A 120 -4.04 3.25 -12.54
C ALA A 120 -3.44 2.74 -13.87
N ALA A 121 -3.71 1.50 -14.25
CA ALA A 121 -3.26 0.94 -15.53
C ALA A 121 -3.88 1.61 -16.76
N SER A 122 -4.97 2.39 -16.59
CA SER A 122 -5.61 3.16 -17.64
C SER A 122 -5.05 4.58 -17.80
N LEU A 123 -4.11 4.99 -16.94
CA LEU A 123 -3.47 6.30 -17.04
C LEU A 123 -2.41 6.27 -18.16
N GLU A 124 -2.50 7.20 -19.13
CA GLU A 124 -1.57 7.25 -20.27
C GLU A 124 -0.12 7.58 -19.85
N ALA A 125 0.04 8.32 -18.76
CA ALA A 125 1.34 8.71 -18.21
C ALA A 125 1.27 8.68 -16.66
N GLY A 126 1.22 7.47 -16.10
CA GLY A 126 1.19 7.27 -14.66
C GLY A 126 2.58 7.10 -14.04
N PRO A 127 2.65 7.13 -12.71
CA PRO A 127 3.86 6.80 -11.96
C PRO A 127 4.23 5.32 -12.12
N GLU A 128 5.45 4.97 -11.77
CA GLU A 128 5.82 3.58 -11.49
C GLU A 128 5.01 3.06 -10.30
N VAL A 129 4.34 1.92 -10.46
CA VAL A 129 3.48 1.35 -9.42
C VAL A 129 4.03 0.00 -8.98
N GLU A 130 4.43 -0.07 -7.74
CA GLU A 130 4.89 -1.28 -7.07
C GLU A 130 3.96 -1.62 -5.91
N VAL A 131 3.80 -2.90 -5.63
CA VAL A 131 2.92 -3.40 -4.58
C VAL A 131 3.68 -4.33 -3.66
N ILE A 132 3.49 -4.16 -2.36
CA ILE A 132 3.95 -5.10 -1.34
C ILE A 132 2.73 -5.60 -0.56
N LEU A 133 2.57 -6.92 -0.53
CA LEU A 133 1.52 -7.58 0.22
C LEU A 133 2.13 -8.40 1.35
N LEU A 134 1.44 -8.44 2.47
CA LEU A 134 1.79 -9.30 3.59
C LEU A 134 0.65 -10.29 3.85
N GLU A 135 0.99 -11.59 3.89
CA GLU A 135 0.01 -12.63 4.12
C GLU A 135 -0.54 -12.56 5.55
N ALA A 136 -1.86 -12.40 5.64
CA ALA A 136 -2.59 -12.39 6.89
C ALA A 136 -2.60 -13.78 7.55
N GLN A 137 -2.68 -13.82 8.87
CA GLN A 137 -3.05 -15.03 9.61
C GLN A 137 -4.57 -15.19 9.65
N GLN A 138 -5.27 -14.06 9.80
CA GLN A 138 -6.73 -14.02 9.86
C GLN A 138 -7.30 -12.68 9.39
N LEU A 139 -8.33 -12.76 8.57
CA LEU A 139 -9.16 -11.62 8.17
C LEU A 139 -10.53 -11.79 8.82
N ARG A 140 -10.66 -11.31 10.05
CA ARG A 140 -11.86 -11.49 10.85
C ARG A 140 -12.54 -10.16 11.13
N ALA A 141 -13.78 -10.03 10.68
CA ALA A 141 -14.61 -8.85 10.93
C ALA A 141 -14.79 -8.58 12.44
N PHE A 142 -14.83 -7.32 12.80
CA PHE A 142 -15.00 -6.85 14.20
C PHE A 142 -13.98 -7.42 15.20
N SER A 143 -12.77 -7.69 14.73
CA SER A 143 -11.67 -8.21 15.55
C SER A 143 -10.43 -7.32 15.36
N PRO A 144 -10.42 -6.12 15.92
CA PRO A 144 -9.32 -5.18 15.71
C PRO A 144 -8.02 -5.71 16.30
N GLY A 145 -6.90 -5.36 15.66
CA GLY A 145 -5.56 -5.72 16.08
C GLY A 145 -4.92 -6.80 15.22
N LEU A 146 -3.61 -6.65 15.03
CA LEU A 146 -2.81 -7.58 14.23
C LEU A 146 -2.51 -8.86 15.00
N SER A 147 -2.45 -9.98 14.29
CA SER A 147 -1.97 -11.26 14.83
C SER A 147 -0.49 -11.19 15.25
N ALA A 148 -0.04 -12.13 16.05
CA ALA A 148 1.35 -12.20 16.47
C ALA A 148 2.31 -12.39 15.27
N ALA A 149 1.89 -13.20 14.29
CA ALA A 149 2.69 -13.45 13.08
C ALA A 149 2.87 -12.18 12.24
N VAL A 150 1.78 -11.43 12.00
CA VAL A 150 1.83 -10.18 11.24
C VAL A 150 2.63 -9.11 11.99
N ARG A 151 2.44 -8.97 13.30
CA ARG A 151 3.28 -8.07 14.11
C ARG A 151 4.77 -8.40 14.04
N ALA A 152 5.11 -9.68 14.10
CA ALA A 152 6.50 -10.12 14.00
C ALA A 152 7.12 -9.84 12.63
N ALA A 153 6.32 -9.77 11.57
CA ALA A 153 6.77 -9.48 10.22
C ALA A 153 6.94 -7.97 9.92
N LEU A 154 6.42 -7.07 10.76
CA LEU A 154 6.50 -5.62 10.53
C LEU A 154 7.92 -5.08 10.31
N PRO A 155 8.96 -5.48 11.08
CA PRO A 155 10.32 -5.01 10.81
C PRO A 155 10.82 -5.39 9.42
N ALA A 156 10.54 -6.61 8.96
CA ALA A 156 10.91 -7.08 7.63
C ALA A 156 10.13 -6.35 6.53
N LEU A 157 8.86 -6.05 6.77
CA LEU A 157 8.02 -5.26 5.87
C LEU A 157 8.58 -3.84 5.72
N ILE A 158 8.92 -3.18 6.83
CA ILE A 158 9.52 -1.83 6.81
C ILE A 158 10.85 -1.84 6.04
N ALA A 159 11.71 -2.83 6.26
CA ALA A 159 12.96 -2.97 5.51
C ALA A 159 12.71 -3.14 4.00
N ARG A 160 11.68 -3.88 3.60
CA ARG A 160 11.28 -4.03 2.19
C ARG A 160 10.79 -2.71 1.60
N ILE A 161 9.98 -1.95 2.34
CA ILE A 161 9.50 -0.63 1.93
C ILE A 161 10.69 0.32 1.74
N GLN A 162 11.63 0.34 2.68
CA GLN A 162 12.84 1.16 2.56
C GLN A 162 13.64 0.80 1.31
N ALA A 163 13.88 -0.48 1.05
CA ALA A 163 14.60 -0.94 -0.14
C ALA A 163 13.87 -0.57 -1.45
N ALA A 164 12.54 -0.68 -1.50
CA ALA A 164 11.74 -0.29 -2.67
C ALA A 164 11.74 1.23 -2.91
N LEU A 165 11.98 2.00 -1.86
CA LEU A 165 12.02 3.47 -1.91
C LEU A 165 13.46 4.02 -1.96
N GLU A 166 14.49 3.18 -1.99
CA GLU A 166 15.85 3.65 -2.26
C GLU A 166 15.95 4.14 -3.72
N PRO A 167 16.65 5.25 -3.97
CA PRO A 167 16.90 5.68 -5.35
C PRO A 167 17.65 4.57 -6.07
N ALA A 168 17.16 4.17 -7.25
CA ALA A 168 17.91 3.26 -8.10
C ALA A 168 19.34 3.84 -8.27
N HIS A 169 20.35 3.08 -7.84
CA HIS A 169 21.72 3.45 -8.12
C HIS A 169 21.90 3.46 -9.64
N VAL A 170 21.91 4.65 -10.22
CA VAL A 170 22.34 4.83 -11.61
C VAL A 170 23.84 4.51 -11.60
N LEU A 171 24.19 3.33 -12.12
CA LEU A 171 25.58 2.94 -12.43
C LEU A 171 26.06 3.73 -13.63
#